data_37dc80e5aed5e411b2d593f26271baf9
#
_entry.id   37dc80e5aed5e411b2d593f26271baf9
#
_cell.length_a   1.000
_cell.length_b   1.000
_cell.length_c   1.000
_cell.angle_alpha   90.00
_cell.angle_beta   90.00
_cell.angle_gamma   90.00
#
_symmetry.space_group_name_H-M   'P 1'
#
loop_
_entity.id
_entity.type
_entity.pdbx_description
1 polymer ?
#
loop_
_entity_poly.entity_id
_entity_poly.type
_entity_poly.pdbx_seq_one_letter_code
_entity_poly.pdbx_strand_id
1 'polypeptide(L)'
;MNHEVKLIATGGRHRVIYHAHPANVIAMTFVLPLEDKVFTRELWESATECPVVFPDGVGVVGWMVPGGREIAVKTAELMKKYDVVIWAHHGMFCSGEDFDLTFGLLHTVEKSAEILVKVMSMAPRKLQTITPDDFRAVAKDFHVTLPEEFLYEKEQ
;
A
#
# COMPACT_ATOMS: atom_id res chain seq x y z
N MET A 1 -18.91 -6.24 -6.63
CA MET A 1 -18.47 -4.82 -6.81
C MET A 1 -16.96 -4.71 -6.90
N ASN A 2 -16.16 -5.01 -5.86
CA ASN A 2 -14.69 -4.82 -5.91
C ASN A 2 -14.02 -5.66 -7.00
N HIS A 3 -14.37 -6.95 -7.14
CA HIS A 3 -13.89 -7.80 -8.23
C HIS A 3 -14.20 -7.22 -9.62
N GLU A 4 -15.43 -6.79 -9.84
CA GLU A 4 -15.87 -6.23 -11.11
C GLU A 4 -15.10 -4.94 -11.45
N VAL A 5 -14.96 -4.04 -10.47
CA VAL A 5 -14.21 -2.78 -10.66
C VAL A 5 -12.75 -3.09 -11.02
N LYS A 6 -12.12 -4.01 -10.28
CA LYS A 6 -10.72 -4.36 -10.53
C LYS A 6 -10.52 -5.10 -11.85
N LEU A 7 -11.44 -5.98 -12.20
CA LEU A 7 -11.44 -6.67 -13.48
C LEU A 7 -11.49 -5.67 -14.66
N ILE A 8 -12.35 -4.66 -14.57
CA ILE A 8 -12.45 -3.60 -15.58
C ILE A 8 -11.18 -2.75 -15.61
N ALA A 9 -10.71 -2.27 -14.46
CA ALA A 9 -9.53 -1.41 -14.35
C ALA A 9 -8.24 -2.05 -14.90
N THR A 10 -8.14 -3.37 -14.81
CA THR A 10 -6.95 -4.13 -15.26
C THR A 10 -7.13 -4.85 -16.59
N GLY A 11 -8.24 -4.59 -17.31
CA GLY A 11 -8.54 -5.27 -18.58
C GLY A 11 -8.68 -6.80 -18.43
N GLY A 12 -9.21 -7.26 -17.31
CA GLY A 12 -9.45 -8.69 -17.04
C GLY A 12 -8.27 -9.43 -16.42
N ARG A 13 -7.14 -8.78 -16.13
CA ARG A 13 -5.95 -9.44 -15.58
C ARG A 13 -6.08 -9.81 -14.12
N HIS A 14 -6.55 -8.89 -13.26
CA HIS A 14 -6.68 -9.15 -11.83
C HIS A 14 -7.95 -9.92 -11.51
N ARG A 15 -7.79 -11.19 -11.17
CA ARG A 15 -8.87 -12.16 -10.94
C ARG A 15 -9.02 -12.57 -9.48
N VAL A 16 -8.02 -12.25 -8.65
CA VAL A 16 -7.99 -12.57 -7.22
C VAL A 16 -8.08 -11.29 -6.40
N ILE A 17 -8.89 -11.31 -5.36
CA ILE A 17 -8.86 -10.35 -4.27
C ILE A 17 -8.62 -11.15 -2.98
N TYR A 18 -7.59 -10.77 -2.26
CA TYR A 18 -7.22 -11.36 -0.97
C TYR A 18 -7.44 -10.32 0.13
N HIS A 19 -8.20 -10.70 1.15
CA HIS A 19 -8.42 -9.87 2.34
C HIS A 19 -7.81 -10.54 3.56
N ALA A 20 -7.05 -9.75 4.34
CA ALA A 20 -6.42 -10.23 5.58
C ALA A 20 -6.33 -9.09 6.62
N HIS A 21 -6.00 -9.48 7.85
CA HIS A 21 -5.84 -8.57 8.99
C HIS A 21 -4.37 -8.54 9.46
N PRO A 22 -3.43 -8.02 8.63
CA PRO A 22 -2.02 -7.97 8.97
C PRO A 22 -1.77 -6.97 10.11
N ALA A 23 -1.12 -7.43 11.17
CA ALA A 23 -1.03 -6.70 12.42
C ALA A 23 -0.23 -5.39 12.33
N ASN A 24 0.87 -5.39 11.55
CA ASN A 24 1.73 -4.22 11.44
C ASN A 24 1.11 -3.14 10.55
N VAL A 25 0.45 -3.51 9.45
CA VAL A 25 -0.33 -2.58 8.63
C VAL A 25 -1.45 -1.94 9.46
N ILE A 26 -2.16 -2.74 10.27
CA ILE A 26 -3.19 -2.23 11.17
C ILE A 26 -2.58 -1.26 12.19
N ALA A 27 -1.44 -1.60 12.79
CA ALA A 27 -0.75 -0.75 13.77
C ALA A 27 -0.38 0.62 13.18
N MET A 28 0.07 0.68 11.93
CA MET A 28 0.35 1.95 11.23
C MET A 28 -0.86 2.89 11.22
N THR A 29 -2.09 2.37 11.12
CA THR A 29 -3.31 3.18 11.05
C THR A 29 -3.64 3.93 12.35
N PHE A 30 -2.95 3.61 13.46
CA PHE A 30 -3.09 4.30 14.75
C PHE A 30 -2.13 5.48 14.92
N VAL A 31 -1.07 5.53 14.14
CA VAL A 31 0.04 6.48 14.35
C VAL A 31 0.33 7.36 13.13
N LEU A 32 -0.13 7.00 11.93
CA LEU A 32 0.06 7.78 10.72
C LEU A 32 -1.22 8.50 10.29
N PRO A 33 -1.12 9.67 9.65
CA PRO A 33 -2.24 10.27 8.92
C PRO A 33 -2.83 9.27 7.91
N LEU A 34 -4.15 9.13 7.88
CA LEU A 34 -4.85 8.19 7.00
C LEU A 34 -4.96 8.75 5.57
N GLU A 35 -3.81 8.87 4.93
CA GLU A 35 -3.64 9.42 3.59
C GLU A 35 -2.86 8.44 2.69
N ASP A 36 -3.32 8.24 1.47
CA ASP A 36 -2.69 7.34 0.47
C ASP A 36 -1.19 7.64 0.31
N LYS A 37 -0.85 8.93 0.14
CA LYS A 37 0.53 9.36 -0.07
C LYS A 37 1.44 9.11 1.13
N VAL A 38 0.93 9.25 2.35
CA VAL A 38 1.70 9.03 3.58
C VAL A 38 1.98 7.55 3.75
N PHE A 39 0.96 6.71 3.63
CA PHE A 39 1.11 5.25 3.74
C PHE A 39 2.01 4.69 2.64
N THR A 40 1.80 5.08 1.38
CA THR A 40 2.67 4.67 0.27
C THR A 40 4.12 4.99 0.56
N ARG A 41 4.39 6.25 0.96
CA ARG A 41 5.76 6.70 1.18
C ARG A 41 6.43 6.00 2.37
N GLU A 42 5.74 5.83 3.49
CA GLU A 42 6.27 5.12 4.66
C GLU A 42 6.59 3.65 4.35
N LEU A 43 5.73 2.98 3.59
CA LEU A 43 5.95 1.60 3.17
C LEU A 43 7.13 1.49 2.19
N TRP A 44 7.23 2.37 1.20
CA TRP A 44 8.33 2.36 0.24
C TRP A 44 9.69 2.63 0.91
N GLU A 45 9.73 3.55 1.87
CA GLU A 45 10.95 3.87 2.62
C GLU A 45 11.43 2.73 3.52
N SER A 46 10.59 1.75 3.77
CA SER A 46 10.91 0.65 4.68
C SER A 46 11.55 -0.56 3.99
N ALA A 47 11.41 -0.70 2.66
CA ALA A 47 12.04 -1.77 1.89
C ALA A 47 12.16 -1.38 0.42
N THR A 48 13.35 -1.56 -0.15
CA THR A 48 13.72 -1.15 -1.51
C THR A 48 12.85 -1.77 -2.60
N GLU A 49 12.31 -2.96 -2.36
CA GLU A 49 11.47 -3.69 -3.33
C GLU A 49 10.06 -3.11 -3.46
N CYS A 50 9.59 -2.37 -2.47
CA CYS A 50 8.21 -1.90 -2.42
C CYS A 50 7.76 -1.10 -3.65
N PRO A 51 8.50 -0.09 -4.14
CA PRO A 51 8.11 0.65 -5.33
C PRO A 51 8.12 -0.20 -6.61
N VAL A 52 8.79 -1.35 -6.61
CA VAL A 52 8.75 -2.29 -7.74
C VAL A 52 7.52 -3.20 -7.66
N VAL A 53 7.17 -3.66 -6.45
CA VAL A 53 6.07 -4.62 -6.23
C VAL A 53 4.70 -3.94 -6.29
N PHE A 54 4.59 -2.72 -5.74
CA PHE A 54 3.35 -1.92 -5.81
C PHE A 54 3.66 -0.46 -6.22
N PRO A 55 4.02 -0.28 -7.51
CA PRO A 55 4.44 1.03 -8.03
C PRO A 55 3.35 2.09 -7.97
N ASP A 56 2.08 1.70 -8.01
CA ASP A 56 0.95 2.61 -7.88
C ASP A 56 0.68 3.07 -6.43
N GLY A 57 1.41 2.48 -5.45
CA GLY A 57 1.21 2.77 -4.04
C GLY A 57 0.02 2.02 -3.42
N VAL A 58 -0.52 2.58 -2.34
CA VAL A 58 -1.64 2.00 -1.59
C VAL A 58 -2.72 3.05 -1.35
N GLY A 59 -3.99 2.63 -1.38
CA GLY A 59 -5.12 3.45 -0.98
C GLY A 59 -5.49 3.22 0.49
N VAL A 60 -6.01 4.24 1.17
CA VAL A 60 -6.39 4.17 2.58
C VAL A 60 -7.84 4.60 2.77
N VAL A 61 -8.64 3.74 3.39
CA VAL A 61 -10.01 4.04 3.81
C VAL A 61 -10.01 4.30 5.31
N GLY A 62 -10.49 5.48 5.72
CA GLY A 62 -10.74 5.79 7.12
C GLY A 62 -11.69 4.78 7.77
N TRP A 63 -11.72 4.74 9.10
CA TRP A 63 -12.56 3.78 9.81
C TRP A 63 -14.03 3.88 9.42
N MET A 64 -14.63 2.75 9.12
CA MET A 64 -16.04 2.56 8.81
C MET A 64 -16.50 1.21 9.33
N VAL A 65 -17.80 1.05 9.56
CA VAL A 65 -18.39 -0.24 9.91
C VAL A 65 -18.16 -1.23 8.76
N PRO A 66 -17.47 -2.37 9.01
CA PRO A 66 -17.20 -3.34 7.97
C PRO A 66 -18.49 -4.06 7.51
N GLY A 67 -18.47 -4.54 6.25
CA GLY A 67 -19.60 -5.26 5.66
C GLY A 67 -20.70 -4.37 5.08
N GLY A 68 -20.65 -3.06 5.31
CA GLY A 68 -21.62 -2.10 4.78
C GLY A 68 -21.36 -1.71 3.31
N ARG A 69 -22.38 -1.12 2.67
CA ARG A 69 -22.28 -0.62 1.29
C ARG A 69 -21.27 0.53 1.17
N GLU A 70 -21.23 1.41 2.16
CA GLU A 70 -20.40 2.62 2.12
C GLU A 70 -18.92 2.29 2.01
N ILE A 71 -18.41 1.42 2.89
CA ILE A 71 -17.02 0.99 2.84
C ILE A 71 -16.69 0.21 1.55
N ALA A 72 -17.66 -0.58 1.06
CA ALA A 72 -17.49 -1.30 -0.20
C ALA A 72 -17.38 -0.36 -1.41
N VAL A 73 -18.13 0.74 -1.43
CA VAL A 73 -18.04 1.77 -2.49
C VAL A 73 -16.69 2.48 -2.42
N LYS A 74 -16.27 2.93 -1.25
CA LYS A 74 -14.97 3.60 -1.09
C LYS A 74 -13.79 2.69 -1.46
N THR A 75 -13.86 1.42 -1.06
CA THR A 75 -12.86 0.42 -1.47
C THR A 75 -12.82 0.26 -2.98
N ALA A 76 -13.98 0.16 -3.63
CA ALA A 76 -14.09 0.02 -5.08
C ALA A 76 -13.50 1.23 -5.83
N GLU A 77 -13.74 2.44 -5.33
CA GLU A 77 -13.15 3.65 -5.92
C GLU A 77 -11.62 3.64 -5.87
N LEU A 78 -11.04 3.28 -4.72
CA LEU A 78 -9.59 3.18 -4.57
C LEU A 78 -9.02 2.02 -5.40
N MET A 79 -9.73 0.91 -5.54
CA MET A 79 -9.30 -0.23 -6.36
C MET A 79 -9.28 0.06 -7.86
N LYS A 80 -9.81 1.16 -8.33
CA LYS A 80 -9.60 1.64 -9.70
C LYS A 80 -8.14 2.04 -9.95
N LYS A 81 -7.47 2.52 -8.91
CA LYS A 81 -6.09 3.04 -8.97
C LYS A 81 -5.08 2.08 -8.31
N TYR A 82 -5.40 1.55 -7.15
CA TYR A 82 -4.48 0.81 -6.31
C TYR A 82 -4.75 -0.69 -6.34
N ASP A 83 -3.70 -1.50 -6.27
CA ASP A 83 -3.80 -2.95 -6.07
C ASP A 83 -3.90 -3.32 -4.59
N VAL A 84 -3.57 -2.38 -3.71
CA VAL A 84 -3.67 -2.51 -2.25
C VAL A 84 -4.57 -1.42 -1.69
N VAL A 85 -5.55 -1.81 -0.88
CA VAL A 85 -6.43 -0.89 -0.14
C VAL A 85 -6.45 -1.26 1.33
N ILE A 86 -6.02 -0.33 2.18
CA ILE A 86 -5.95 -0.48 3.63
C ILE A 86 -7.23 0.09 4.25
N TRP A 87 -7.84 -0.67 5.15
CA TRP A 87 -8.93 -0.23 6.01
C TRP A 87 -8.41 0.10 7.40
N ALA A 88 -8.56 1.34 7.82
CA ALA A 88 -8.09 1.79 9.12
C ALA A 88 -8.66 0.91 10.25
N HIS A 89 -7.77 0.45 11.14
CA HIS A 89 -8.07 -0.36 12.32
C HIS A 89 -8.72 -1.72 12.02
N HIS A 90 -8.57 -2.22 10.78
CA HIS A 90 -9.21 -3.48 10.38
C HIS A 90 -8.26 -4.41 9.61
N GLY A 91 -7.73 -3.99 8.49
CA GLY A 91 -6.92 -4.84 7.63
C GLY A 91 -6.67 -4.26 6.25
N MET A 92 -6.42 -5.14 5.26
CA MET A 92 -6.23 -4.69 3.89
C MET A 92 -6.79 -5.67 2.86
N PHE A 93 -7.00 -5.17 1.65
CA PHE A 93 -7.31 -5.91 0.45
C PHE A 93 -6.16 -5.80 -0.53
N CYS A 94 -5.77 -6.92 -1.14
CA CYS A 94 -4.85 -6.95 -2.27
C CYS A 94 -5.51 -7.58 -3.47
N SER A 95 -5.18 -7.11 -4.67
CA SER A 95 -5.66 -7.69 -5.92
C SER A 95 -4.50 -8.10 -6.81
N GLY A 96 -4.66 -9.19 -7.54
CA GLY A 96 -3.64 -9.71 -8.45
C GLY A 96 -4.20 -10.69 -9.47
N GLU A 97 -3.32 -11.17 -10.35
CA GLU A 97 -3.67 -12.09 -11.44
C GLU A 97 -3.94 -13.50 -10.92
N ASP A 98 -3.19 -13.95 -9.91
CA ASP A 98 -3.31 -15.24 -9.27
C ASP A 98 -3.12 -15.17 -7.76
N PHE A 99 -3.22 -16.32 -7.09
CA PHE A 99 -3.10 -16.40 -5.62
C PHE A 99 -1.68 -16.11 -5.14
N ASP A 100 -0.67 -16.62 -5.83
CA ASP A 100 0.73 -16.48 -5.40
C ASP A 100 1.18 -15.03 -5.50
N LEU A 101 0.90 -14.36 -6.60
CA LEU A 101 1.20 -12.94 -6.80
C LEU A 101 0.42 -12.05 -5.81
N THR A 102 -0.86 -12.35 -5.58
CA THR A 102 -1.69 -11.57 -4.67
C THR A 102 -1.26 -11.75 -3.22
N PHE A 103 -0.92 -12.97 -2.82
CA PHE A 103 -0.36 -13.25 -1.49
C PHE A 103 1.03 -12.62 -1.32
N GLY A 104 1.89 -12.73 -2.34
CA GLY A 104 3.22 -12.10 -2.35
C GLY A 104 3.15 -10.58 -2.17
N LEU A 105 2.20 -9.94 -2.85
CA LEU A 105 1.93 -8.51 -2.69
C LEU A 105 1.53 -8.17 -1.24
N LEU A 106 0.56 -8.91 -0.67
CA LEU A 106 0.13 -8.73 0.71
C LEU A 106 1.29 -8.92 1.69
N HIS A 107 2.09 -9.97 1.49
CA HIS A 107 3.24 -10.26 2.33
C HIS A 107 4.32 -9.17 2.26
N THR A 108 4.57 -8.60 1.07
CA THR A 108 5.52 -7.50 0.88
C THR A 108 5.07 -6.25 1.63
N VAL A 109 3.80 -5.88 1.55
CA VAL A 109 3.23 -4.74 2.26
C VAL A 109 3.32 -4.94 3.78
N GLU A 110 2.93 -6.11 4.29
CA GLU A 110 3.01 -6.41 5.73
C GLU A 110 4.48 -6.45 6.22
N LYS A 111 5.40 -6.99 5.42
CA LYS A 111 6.83 -7.01 5.76
C LYS A 111 7.40 -5.60 5.86
N SER A 112 7.05 -4.74 4.95
CA SER A 112 7.43 -3.32 4.98
C SER A 112 6.86 -2.62 6.22
N ALA A 113 5.59 -2.85 6.54
CA ALA A 113 4.95 -2.34 7.75
C ALA A 113 5.62 -2.88 9.03
N GLU A 114 6.00 -4.15 9.07
CA GLU A 114 6.75 -4.74 10.18
C GLU A 114 8.09 -4.03 10.43
N ILE A 115 8.81 -3.73 9.35
CA ILE A 115 10.08 -2.99 9.44
C ILE A 115 9.82 -1.59 10.02
N LEU A 116 8.83 -0.87 9.49
CA LEU A 116 8.48 0.46 9.98
C LEU A 116 8.11 0.44 11.47
N VAL A 117 7.25 -0.48 11.89
CA VAL A 117 6.86 -0.63 13.31
C VAL A 117 8.07 -0.86 14.20
N LYS A 118 9.00 -1.73 13.78
CA LYS A 118 10.26 -1.97 14.50
C LYS A 118 11.13 -0.72 14.57
N VAL A 119 11.31 -0.02 13.47
CA VAL A 119 12.10 1.23 13.41
C VAL A 119 11.51 2.28 14.36
N MET A 120 10.21 2.52 14.31
CA MET A 120 9.54 3.50 15.18
C MET A 120 9.59 3.09 16.67
N SER A 121 9.66 1.78 16.95
CA SER A 121 9.82 1.28 18.32
C SER A 121 11.26 1.44 18.85
N MET A 122 12.25 1.54 17.98
CA MET A 122 13.66 1.68 18.35
C MET A 122 14.08 3.12 18.60
N ALA A 123 13.51 4.07 17.86
CA ALA A 123 13.89 5.47 17.91
C ALA A 123 12.71 6.39 17.57
N PRO A 124 12.67 7.63 18.14
CA PRO A 124 11.57 8.56 17.90
C PRO A 124 11.55 9.11 16.45
N ARG A 125 12.65 8.97 15.73
CA ARG A 125 12.78 9.38 14.32
C ARG A 125 13.79 8.51 13.58
N LYS A 126 13.59 8.40 12.27
CA LYS A 126 14.58 7.80 11.35
C LYS A 126 15.79 8.74 11.23
N LEU A 127 16.99 8.22 11.27
CA LEU A 127 18.22 9.00 10.99
C LEU A 127 18.48 9.12 9.48
N GLN A 128 18.01 8.15 8.72
CA GLN A 128 18.14 8.08 7.26
C GLN A 128 16.97 7.26 6.70
N THR A 129 16.70 7.44 5.43
CA THR A 129 15.65 6.71 4.71
C THR A 129 15.99 6.63 3.22
N ILE A 130 15.23 5.87 2.45
CA ILE A 130 15.30 5.85 0.99
C ILE A 130 14.73 7.19 0.49
N THR A 131 15.51 7.89 -0.31
CA THR A 131 15.17 9.23 -0.81
C THR A 131 14.32 9.15 -2.10
N PRO A 132 13.66 10.27 -2.52
CA PRO A 132 13.00 10.33 -3.82
C PRO A 132 13.92 10.00 -5.00
N ASP A 133 15.19 10.41 -4.94
CA ASP A 133 16.16 10.10 -6.00
C ASP A 133 16.55 8.62 -6.02
N ASP A 134 16.65 7.99 -4.86
CA ASP A 134 16.85 6.54 -4.76
C ASP A 134 15.66 5.77 -5.37
N PHE A 135 14.42 6.22 -5.14
CA PHE A 135 13.23 5.63 -5.78
C PHE A 135 13.27 5.80 -7.30
N ARG A 136 13.68 6.95 -7.82
CA ARG A 136 13.85 7.16 -9.26
C ARG A 136 14.92 6.26 -9.85
N ALA A 137 16.02 6.02 -9.11
CA ALA A 137 17.06 5.09 -9.54
C ALA A 137 16.53 3.65 -9.62
N VAL A 138 15.85 3.17 -8.57
CA VAL A 138 15.20 1.86 -8.55
C VAL A 138 14.18 1.72 -9.69
N ALA A 139 13.32 2.72 -9.87
CA ALA A 139 12.31 2.71 -10.93
C ALA A 139 12.92 2.58 -12.32
N LYS A 140 14.04 3.27 -12.57
CA LYS A 140 14.78 3.19 -13.83
C LYS A 140 15.34 1.79 -14.07
N ASP A 141 16.00 1.21 -13.08
CA ASP A 141 16.66 -0.09 -13.22
C ASP A 141 15.65 -1.24 -13.38
N PHE A 142 14.52 -1.16 -12.69
CA PHE A 142 13.45 -2.17 -12.77
C PHE A 142 12.38 -1.86 -13.82
N HIS A 143 12.53 -0.77 -14.58
CA HIS A 143 11.60 -0.37 -15.66
C HIS A 143 10.15 -0.18 -15.18
N VAL A 144 9.95 0.37 -13.97
CA VAL A 144 8.65 0.73 -13.43
C VAL A 144 8.45 2.23 -13.47
N THR A 145 7.19 2.67 -13.54
CA THR A 145 6.82 4.08 -13.47
C THR A 145 6.21 4.37 -12.11
N LEU A 146 6.76 5.36 -11.40
CA LEU A 146 6.25 5.78 -10.11
C LEU A 146 5.50 7.12 -10.25
N PRO A 147 4.31 7.28 -9.62
CA PRO A 147 3.61 8.55 -9.59
C PRO A 147 4.41 9.61 -8.83
N GLU A 148 4.64 10.77 -9.45
CA GLU A 148 5.40 11.87 -8.84
C GLU A 148 4.79 12.37 -7.52
N GLU A 149 3.48 12.21 -7.32
CA GLU A 149 2.82 12.57 -6.06
C GLU A 149 3.37 11.85 -4.83
N PHE A 150 4.05 10.70 -5.01
CA PHE A 150 4.69 9.94 -3.94
C PHE A 150 6.19 10.27 -3.76
N LEU A 151 6.78 11.02 -4.69
CA LEU A 151 8.20 11.38 -4.71
C LEU A 151 8.48 12.77 -4.13
N TYR A 152 7.70 13.20 -3.13
CA TYR A 152 7.84 14.49 -2.47
C TYR A 152 8.95 14.50 -1.43
N GLU A 153 9.54 15.68 -1.19
CA GLU A 153 10.43 15.90 -0.05
C GLU A 153 9.60 16.02 1.24
N LYS A 154 9.97 15.29 2.27
CA LYS A 154 9.36 15.43 3.60
C LYS A 154 9.96 16.65 4.29
N GLU A 155 9.12 17.48 4.90
CA GLU A 155 9.59 18.51 5.83
C GLU A 155 10.30 17.82 7.00
N GLN A 156 11.53 18.30 7.32
CA GLN A 156 12.38 17.74 8.37
C GLN A 156 11.89 18.13 9.77
#